data_b5998558472beb4eefdc8de7dcd654d2
#
_entry.id   b5998558472beb4eefdc8de7dcd654d2
#
_cell.length_a   1.000
_cell.length_b   1.000
_cell.length_c   1.000
_cell.angle_alpha   90.00
_cell.angle_beta   90.00
_cell.angle_gamma   90.00
#
_symmetry.space_group_name_H-M   'P 1'
#
loop_
_entity.id
_entity.type
_entity.pdbx_description
1 polymer ?
#
loop_
_entity_poly.entity_id
_entity_poly.type
_entity_poly.pdbx_seq_one_letter_code
_entity_poly.pdbx_strand_id
1 'polypeptide(L)'
;MTSPSRSISMQRRLLGAELLRLRELAGLTQDEAAEELGKAGNKISRVESGKIGIDKTDLDVLLELYEAPEKDRLWCRELARLAKAKRGRPAGETTLYLGPRWFRAYRDLETDASEIMRVGTENIPGILQTDDYIRAMFNAQGADAGDHVVDDTLRVRADRRTLLTRDDASRFAFVLSESALRRQFGGPAVMADQLQHLVEVAMLPNVTLQIIPFASQSYEYLSTTFTLFRFGHEMANDIVYLEMYSDAAYLDKPPEVVRRYSELFARLQGVALGPVESRHWVATAAEEYAAVATTGR
;
A
#
# COMPACT_ATOMS: atom_id res chain seq x y z
N MET A 1 3.11 -18.35 18.89
CA MET A 1 1.88 -17.66 18.39
C MET A 1 2.09 -16.17 18.56
N THR A 2 2.64 -15.52 17.56
CA THR A 2 2.86 -14.07 17.55
C THR A 2 1.54 -13.38 17.20
N SER A 3 1.05 -12.51 18.09
CA SER A 3 -0.16 -11.71 17.86
C SER A 3 -0.04 -10.91 16.57
N PRO A 4 -1.10 -10.84 15.74
CA PRO A 4 -1.06 -10.11 14.47
C PRO A 4 -0.78 -8.62 14.71
N SER A 5 0.21 -8.10 14.01
CA SER A 5 0.62 -6.70 14.01
C SER A 5 -0.61 -5.80 13.72
N ARG A 6 -0.98 -4.96 14.69
CA ARG A 6 -1.98 -3.91 14.47
C ARG A 6 -1.43 -2.93 13.43
N SER A 7 -2.24 -2.62 12.42
CA SER A 7 -1.97 -1.51 11.50
C SER A 7 -1.57 -0.25 12.27
N ILE A 8 -0.38 0.24 11.95
CA ILE A 8 0.16 1.47 12.52
C ILE A 8 -0.16 2.57 11.51
N SER A 9 -0.96 3.58 11.90
CA SER A 9 -1.21 4.71 11.01
C SER A 9 0.09 5.45 10.72
N MET A 10 0.25 5.97 9.51
CA MET A 10 1.44 6.72 9.09
C MET A 10 1.74 7.87 10.05
N GLN A 11 0.72 8.60 10.50
CA GLN A 11 0.87 9.71 11.43
C GLN A 11 1.47 9.27 12.78
N ARG A 12 1.17 8.06 13.26
CA ARG A 12 1.81 7.52 14.47
C ARG A 12 3.26 7.15 14.24
N ARG A 13 3.59 6.66 13.05
CA ARG A 13 4.98 6.33 12.71
C ARG A 13 5.83 7.58 12.63
N LEU A 14 5.32 8.63 11.93
CA LEU A 14 5.97 9.93 11.85
C LEU A 14 6.14 10.55 13.24
N LEU A 15 5.08 10.55 14.05
CA LEU A 15 5.16 11.04 15.44
C LEU A 15 6.17 10.26 16.26
N GLY A 16 6.16 8.93 16.16
CA GLY A 16 7.10 8.09 16.88
C GLY A 16 8.55 8.34 16.48
N ALA A 17 8.82 8.45 15.18
CA ALA A 17 10.15 8.76 14.66
C ALA A 17 10.63 10.15 15.12
N GLU A 18 9.75 11.15 15.12
CA GLU A 18 10.09 12.49 15.58
C GLU A 18 10.37 12.53 17.08
N LEU A 19 9.58 11.85 17.88
CA LEU A 19 9.84 11.74 19.32
C LEU A 19 11.16 11.01 19.62
N LEU A 20 11.49 9.97 18.89
CA LEU A 20 12.78 9.27 18.96
C LEU A 20 13.94 10.25 18.69
N ARG A 21 13.85 10.99 17.56
CA ARG A 21 14.85 11.99 17.19
C ARG A 21 15.05 13.06 18.25
N LEU A 22 13.95 13.61 18.76
CA LEU A 22 13.99 14.66 19.78
C LEU A 22 14.60 14.14 21.09
N ARG A 23 14.24 12.92 21.53
CA ARG A 23 14.82 12.29 22.70
C ARG A 23 16.33 12.06 22.57
N GLU A 24 16.77 11.55 21.40
CA GLU A 24 18.20 11.33 21.14
C GLU A 24 18.99 12.64 21.09
N LEU A 25 18.42 13.70 20.53
CA LEU A 25 19.01 15.04 20.54
C LEU A 25 19.13 15.62 21.95
N ALA A 26 18.16 15.32 22.83
CA ALA A 26 18.20 15.69 24.25
C ALA A 26 19.18 14.81 25.06
N GLY A 27 19.76 13.77 24.45
CA GLY A 27 20.68 12.85 25.13
C GLY A 27 20.03 11.92 26.14
N LEU A 28 18.71 11.76 26.09
CA LEU A 28 17.93 10.99 27.07
C LEU A 28 17.73 9.54 26.62
N THR A 29 17.68 8.63 27.60
CA THR A 29 17.30 7.23 27.40
C THR A 29 15.78 7.07 27.40
N GLN A 30 15.29 5.92 26.91
CA GLN A 30 13.86 5.58 26.97
C GLN A 30 13.35 5.43 28.41
N ASP A 31 14.20 4.98 29.32
CA ASP A 31 13.84 4.80 30.73
C ASP A 31 13.70 6.14 31.42
N GLU A 32 14.58 7.10 31.21
CA GLU A 32 14.46 8.47 31.76
C GLU A 32 13.18 9.17 31.26
N ALA A 33 12.86 9.03 29.96
CA ALA A 33 11.63 9.57 29.39
C ALA A 33 10.36 8.89 29.97
N ALA A 34 10.45 7.60 30.29
CA ALA A 34 9.35 6.86 30.91
C ALA A 34 9.15 7.23 32.39
N GLU A 35 10.24 7.45 33.10
CA GLU A 35 10.22 7.90 34.52
C GLU A 35 9.51 9.24 34.63
N GLU A 36 9.82 10.23 33.78
CA GLU A 36 9.14 11.52 33.74
C GLU A 36 7.63 11.40 33.52
N LEU A 37 7.19 10.44 32.71
CA LEU A 37 5.77 10.16 32.50
C LEU A 37 5.12 9.34 33.64
N GLY A 38 5.91 8.85 34.62
CA GLY A 38 5.42 7.88 35.60
C GLY A 38 4.88 6.58 34.94
N LYS A 39 5.50 6.13 33.83
CA LYS A 39 5.09 4.96 33.04
C LYS A 39 6.21 3.94 32.93
N ALA A 40 5.87 2.71 32.53
CA ALA A 40 6.86 1.67 32.29
C ALA A 40 7.72 1.97 31.05
N GLY A 41 9.04 1.67 31.09
CA GLY A 41 10.00 1.97 30.02
C GLY A 41 9.60 1.45 28.63
N ASN A 42 8.93 0.30 28.56
CA ASN A 42 8.43 -0.27 27.30
C ASN A 42 7.35 0.60 26.61
N LYS A 43 6.74 1.59 27.29
CA LYS A 43 5.76 2.49 26.71
C LYS A 43 6.42 3.43 25.71
N ILE A 44 7.57 4.04 26.06
CA ILE A 44 8.31 4.96 25.17
C ILE A 44 8.73 4.23 23.90
N SER A 45 9.36 3.06 24.01
CA SER A 45 9.74 2.24 22.86
C SER A 45 8.56 1.92 21.92
N ARG A 46 7.38 1.66 22.48
CA ARG A 46 6.16 1.38 21.69
C ARG A 46 5.57 2.63 21.04
N VAL A 47 5.70 3.80 21.68
CA VAL A 47 5.31 5.09 21.10
C VAL A 47 6.25 5.46 19.97
N GLU A 48 7.57 5.41 20.20
CA GLU A 48 8.60 5.74 19.21
C GLU A 48 8.54 4.82 17.98
N SER A 49 8.23 3.53 18.17
CA SER A 49 7.99 2.61 17.06
C SER A 49 6.60 2.76 16.40
N GLY A 50 5.77 3.72 16.85
CA GLY A 50 4.43 3.96 16.35
C GLY A 50 3.41 2.86 16.72
N LYS A 51 3.81 1.82 17.47
CA LYS A 51 2.93 0.68 17.83
C LYS A 51 1.73 1.09 18.67
N ILE A 52 1.88 2.12 19.49
CA ILE A 52 0.80 2.74 20.26
C ILE A 52 0.78 4.24 20.03
N GLY A 53 -0.41 4.85 20.19
CA GLY A 53 -0.53 6.31 20.22
C GLY A 53 -0.13 6.87 21.58
N ILE A 54 0.10 8.16 21.62
CA ILE A 54 0.33 8.94 22.83
C ILE A 54 -0.86 9.87 23.06
N ASP A 55 -1.25 10.10 24.29
CA ASP A 55 -2.23 11.13 24.61
C ASP A 55 -1.59 12.55 24.63
N LYS A 56 -2.45 13.58 24.65
CA LYS A 56 -1.98 14.95 24.54
C LYS A 56 -1.10 15.35 25.74
N THR A 57 -1.47 14.91 26.93
CA THR A 57 -0.76 15.26 28.18
C THR A 57 0.63 14.64 28.19
N ASP A 58 0.73 13.33 27.93
CA ASP A 58 2.01 12.64 27.84
C ASP A 58 2.90 13.22 26.72
N LEU A 59 2.28 13.59 25.57
CA LEU A 59 3.02 14.23 24.47
C LEU A 59 3.61 15.58 24.87
N ASP A 60 2.81 16.44 25.50
CA ASP A 60 3.25 17.77 25.92
C ASP A 60 4.39 17.67 26.94
N VAL A 61 4.32 16.71 27.90
CA VAL A 61 5.39 16.43 28.86
C VAL A 61 6.68 15.99 28.17
N LEU A 62 6.61 15.06 27.19
CA LEU A 62 7.82 14.63 26.47
C LEU A 62 8.43 15.76 25.62
N LEU A 63 7.60 16.58 24.99
CA LEU A 63 8.09 17.71 24.19
C LEU A 63 8.76 18.79 25.05
N GLU A 64 8.32 18.95 26.28
CA GLU A 64 8.96 19.82 27.26
C GLU A 64 10.28 19.24 27.78
N LEU A 65 10.27 17.96 28.17
CA LEU A 65 11.45 17.21 28.63
C LEU A 65 12.58 17.19 27.58
N TYR A 66 12.21 17.03 26.29
CA TYR A 66 13.16 17.01 25.18
C TYR A 66 13.59 18.41 24.72
N GLU A 67 13.13 19.47 25.40
CA GLU A 67 13.38 20.86 24.99
C GLU A 67 13.09 21.14 23.52
N ALA A 68 12.03 20.49 23.01
CA ALA A 68 11.70 20.51 21.59
C ALA A 68 11.48 21.94 21.07
N PRO A 69 12.08 22.36 19.93
CA PRO A 69 11.80 23.62 19.29
C PRO A 69 10.30 23.81 18.98
N GLU A 70 9.80 25.05 19.02
CA GLU A 70 8.38 25.32 18.83
C GLU A 70 7.82 24.76 17.50
N LYS A 71 8.62 24.81 16.44
CA LYS A 71 8.25 24.20 15.14
C LYS A 71 7.98 22.70 15.27
N ASP A 72 8.84 21.99 16.00
CA ASP A 72 8.75 20.53 16.16
C ASP A 72 7.59 20.19 17.12
N ARG A 73 7.34 21.02 18.14
CA ARG A 73 6.17 20.90 19.03
C ARG A 73 4.86 20.99 18.26
N LEU A 74 4.74 22.00 17.38
CA LEU A 74 3.55 22.20 16.53
C LEU A 74 3.35 20.99 15.59
N TRP A 75 4.43 20.51 14.98
CA TRP A 75 4.41 19.35 14.10
C TRP A 75 3.96 18.08 14.83
N CYS A 76 4.57 17.76 15.97
CA CYS A 76 4.20 16.60 16.79
C CYS A 76 2.73 16.64 17.23
N ARG A 77 2.23 17.81 17.65
CA ARG A 77 0.82 18.00 18.03
C ARG A 77 -0.12 17.78 16.87
N GLU A 78 0.24 18.25 15.67
CA GLU A 78 -0.56 18.02 14.47
C GLU A 78 -0.58 16.54 14.06
N LEU A 79 0.55 15.85 14.08
CA LEU A 79 0.61 14.40 13.86
C LEU A 79 -0.25 13.62 14.86
N ALA A 80 -0.20 13.99 16.15
CA ALA A 80 -1.03 13.36 17.18
C ALA A 80 -2.53 13.61 16.95
N ARG A 81 -2.91 14.82 16.50
CA ARG A 81 -4.28 15.17 16.14
C ARG A 81 -4.77 14.33 14.97
N LEU A 82 -3.99 14.25 13.89
CA LEU A 82 -4.30 13.46 12.70
C LEU A 82 -4.40 11.95 13.01
N ALA A 83 -3.51 11.44 13.86
CA ALA A 83 -3.54 10.05 14.32
C ALA A 83 -4.80 9.71 15.14
N LYS A 84 -5.38 10.70 15.84
CA LYS A 84 -6.65 10.57 16.58
C LYS A 84 -7.86 10.71 15.66
N ALA A 85 -7.83 11.63 14.69
CA ALA A 85 -8.93 11.87 13.75
C ALA A 85 -9.28 10.61 12.94
N LYS A 86 -8.28 9.83 12.53
CA LYS A 86 -8.51 8.51 11.89
C LYS A 86 -9.14 7.46 12.83
N ARG A 87 -9.11 7.65 14.16
CA ARG A 87 -9.83 6.80 15.13
C ARG A 87 -11.30 7.16 15.29
N GLY A 88 -11.68 8.39 14.95
CA GLY A 88 -13.00 8.96 15.19
C GLY A 88 -14.00 8.80 14.06
N ARG A 89 -13.82 7.92 13.08
CA ARG A 89 -14.93 7.51 12.23
C ARG A 89 -15.93 6.76 13.10
N PRO A 90 -17.21 7.20 13.12
CA PRO A 90 -18.22 6.60 14.00
C PRO A 90 -18.34 5.11 13.74
N ALA A 91 -18.41 4.33 14.81
CA ALA A 91 -18.67 2.89 14.80
C ALA A 91 -20.08 2.53 14.27
N GLY A 92 -20.76 3.43 13.58
CA GLY A 92 -22.14 3.33 13.10
C GLY A 92 -22.31 3.34 11.58
N GLU A 93 -21.28 3.66 10.82
CA GLU A 93 -21.36 3.53 9.37
C GLU A 93 -20.96 2.12 8.96
N THR A 94 -21.97 1.34 8.64
CA THR A 94 -22.00 0.11 7.87
C THR A 94 -20.75 -0.77 8.03
N THR A 95 -20.97 -1.98 8.48
CA THR A 95 -19.97 -3.07 8.45
C THR A 95 -19.65 -3.40 6.99
N LEU A 96 -19.04 -2.46 6.27
CA LEU A 96 -18.42 -2.71 4.98
C LEU A 96 -17.41 -3.84 5.18
N TYR A 97 -17.45 -4.86 4.37
CA TYR A 97 -16.42 -5.88 4.31
C TYR A 97 -15.10 -5.20 3.88
N LEU A 98 -14.39 -4.70 4.87
CA LEU A 98 -13.11 -3.98 4.67
C LEU A 98 -11.95 -4.93 4.41
N GLY A 99 -12.24 -6.20 4.14
CA GLY A 99 -11.23 -7.24 4.04
C GLY A 99 -10.59 -7.61 5.39
N PRO A 100 -9.62 -8.49 5.39
CA PRO A 100 -8.88 -8.87 6.59
C PRO A 100 -8.19 -7.65 7.25
N ARG A 101 -7.92 -7.73 8.55
CA ARG A 101 -7.28 -6.62 9.32
C ARG A 101 -5.94 -6.15 8.73
N TRP A 102 -5.18 -7.07 8.15
CA TRP A 102 -3.92 -6.75 7.48
C TRP A 102 -4.15 -5.90 6.22
N PHE A 103 -5.24 -6.09 5.48
CA PHE A 103 -5.54 -5.29 4.30
C PHE A 103 -5.94 -3.84 4.64
N ARG A 104 -6.46 -3.58 5.84
CA ARG A 104 -6.71 -2.20 6.30
C ARG A 104 -5.41 -1.41 6.44
N ALA A 105 -4.35 -2.07 6.94
CA ALA A 105 -3.02 -1.48 7.00
C ALA A 105 -2.50 -1.08 5.63
N TYR A 106 -2.67 -1.97 4.64
CA TYR A 106 -2.32 -1.71 3.26
C TYR A 106 -3.01 -0.45 2.73
N ARG A 107 -4.32 -0.31 2.94
CA ARG A 107 -5.09 0.85 2.48
C ARG A 107 -4.64 2.17 3.12
N ASP A 108 -4.31 2.13 4.41
CA ASP A 108 -3.78 3.31 5.10
C ASP A 108 -2.43 3.74 4.48
N LEU A 109 -1.53 2.79 4.19
CA LEU A 109 -0.26 3.06 3.53
C LEU A 109 -0.45 3.54 2.09
N GLU A 110 -1.36 2.94 1.34
CA GLU A 110 -1.69 3.33 -0.03
C GLU A 110 -2.23 4.76 -0.12
N THR A 111 -2.97 5.19 0.90
CA THR A 111 -3.51 6.56 0.97
C THR A 111 -2.42 7.59 1.32
N ASP A 112 -1.47 7.23 2.18
CA ASP A 112 -0.49 8.14 2.77
C ASP A 112 0.86 8.17 2.00
N ALA A 113 1.13 7.19 1.13
CA ALA A 113 2.37 7.12 0.36
C ALA A 113 2.43 8.20 -0.72
N SER A 114 3.63 8.76 -0.95
CA SER A 114 3.90 9.67 -2.08
C SER A 114 4.22 8.92 -3.37
N GLU A 115 4.74 7.69 -3.26
CA GLU A 115 5.03 6.80 -4.39
C GLU A 115 4.73 5.35 -4.01
N ILE A 116 4.09 4.64 -4.93
CA ILE A 116 3.69 3.24 -4.77
C ILE A 116 4.24 2.44 -5.95
N MET A 117 5.13 1.51 -5.63
CA MET A 117 5.79 0.66 -6.61
C MET A 117 5.32 -0.77 -6.41
N ARG A 118 4.64 -1.36 -7.39
CA ARG A 118 4.06 -2.70 -7.26
C ARG A 118 4.51 -3.63 -8.37
N VAL A 119 4.94 -4.81 -7.99
CA VAL A 119 5.16 -5.94 -8.89
C VAL A 119 3.95 -6.87 -8.80
N GLY A 120 3.37 -7.21 -9.94
CA GLY A 120 2.27 -8.17 -10.07
C GLY A 120 2.68 -9.33 -10.98
N THR A 121 2.56 -10.57 -10.48
CA THR A 121 2.99 -11.75 -11.24
C THR A 121 1.82 -12.53 -11.85
N GLU A 122 0.76 -12.79 -11.11
CA GLU A 122 -0.34 -13.67 -11.52
C GLU A 122 -1.69 -12.95 -11.66
N ASN A 123 -1.85 -11.81 -10.99
CA ASN A 123 -3.10 -11.07 -10.97
C ASN A 123 -2.87 -9.58 -11.26
N ILE A 124 -3.80 -8.95 -11.93
CA ILE A 124 -3.85 -7.51 -12.08
C ILE A 124 -4.02 -6.88 -10.68
N PRO A 125 -3.20 -5.88 -10.31
CA PRO A 125 -3.32 -5.20 -9.01
C PRO A 125 -4.73 -4.66 -8.76
N GLY A 126 -5.22 -4.83 -7.53
CA GLY A 126 -6.62 -4.54 -7.22
C GLY A 126 -7.08 -3.10 -7.45
N ILE A 127 -6.17 -2.11 -7.44
CA ILE A 127 -6.49 -0.72 -7.77
C ILE A 127 -6.73 -0.51 -9.28
N LEU A 128 -6.25 -1.44 -10.11
CA LEU A 128 -6.36 -1.44 -11.57
C LEU A 128 -7.49 -2.34 -12.09
N GLN A 129 -8.22 -3.03 -11.21
CA GLN A 129 -9.26 -3.98 -11.61
C GLN A 129 -10.57 -3.28 -11.94
N THR A 130 -11.24 -3.72 -13.02
CA THR A 130 -12.64 -3.35 -13.33
C THR A 130 -13.60 -4.14 -12.46
N ASP A 131 -14.84 -3.68 -12.36
CA ASP A 131 -15.86 -4.35 -11.54
C ASP A 131 -16.20 -5.75 -12.05
N ASP A 132 -16.26 -5.96 -13.36
CA ASP A 132 -16.54 -7.26 -13.96
C ASP A 132 -15.39 -8.24 -13.77
N TYR A 133 -14.13 -7.77 -13.84
CA TYR A 133 -12.97 -8.59 -13.50
C TYR A 133 -13.00 -9.03 -12.03
N ILE A 134 -13.37 -8.15 -11.10
CA ILE A 134 -13.50 -8.46 -9.67
C ILE A 134 -14.59 -9.52 -9.47
N ARG A 135 -15.79 -9.34 -10.06
CA ARG A 135 -16.89 -10.32 -9.98
C ARG A 135 -16.45 -11.67 -10.52
N ALA A 136 -15.76 -11.69 -11.65
CA ALA A 136 -15.25 -12.92 -12.26
C ALA A 136 -14.22 -13.63 -11.37
N MET A 137 -13.34 -12.89 -10.69
CA MET A 137 -12.40 -13.47 -9.73
C MET A 137 -13.11 -14.14 -8.56
N PHE A 138 -14.16 -13.53 -7.99
CA PHE A 138 -14.96 -14.13 -6.93
C PHE A 138 -15.65 -15.42 -7.39
N ASN A 139 -16.24 -15.41 -8.56
CA ASN A 139 -16.90 -16.58 -9.16
C ASN A 139 -15.91 -17.74 -9.36
N ALA A 140 -14.68 -17.44 -9.82
CA ALA A 140 -13.65 -18.44 -10.07
C ALA A 140 -13.13 -19.11 -8.77
N GLN A 141 -13.20 -18.42 -7.64
CA GLN A 141 -12.77 -18.96 -6.35
C GLN A 141 -13.76 -19.95 -5.75
N GLY A 142 -14.93 -20.15 -6.38
CA GLY A 142 -15.99 -21.03 -5.84
C GLY A 142 -16.52 -20.57 -4.48
N ALA A 143 -16.21 -19.34 -4.11
CA ALA A 143 -16.67 -18.80 -2.86
C ALA A 143 -18.18 -18.53 -2.98
N ASP A 144 -18.97 -19.17 -2.15
CA ASP A 144 -20.30 -18.69 -1.70
C ASP A 144 -20.10 -17.35 -0.92
N ALA A 145 -19.32 -16.45 -1.49
CA ALA A 145 -19.23 -15.09 -0.99
C ALA A 145 -20.60 -14.49 -1.26
N GLY A 146 -21.40 -14.35 -0.21
CA GLY A 146 -22.72 -13.76 -0.36
C GLY A 146 -22.61 -12.44 -1.11
N ASP A 147 -23.62 -12.09 -1.91
CA ASP A 147 -23.63 -10.89 -2.77
C ASP A 147 -23.12 -9.62 -2.07
N HIS A 148 -23.39 -9.49 -0.76
CA HIS A 148 -22.92 -8.37 0.06
C HIS A 148 -21.38 -8.26 0.15
N VAL A 149 -20.64 -9.37 0.12
CA VAL A 149 -19.16 -9.37 0.18
C VAL A 149 -18.60 -8.84 -1.14
N VAL A 150 -19.19 -9.23 -2.26
CA VAL A 150 -18.82 -8.75 -3.59
C VAL A 150 -19.08 -7.25 -3.69
N ASP A 151 -20.28 -6.79 -3.30
CA ASP A 151 -20.66 -5.38 -3.36
C ASP A 151 -19.78 -4.51 -2.45
N ASP A 152 -19.48 -4.96 -1.23
CA ASP A 152 -18.57 -4.25 -0.34
C ASP A 152 -17.15 -4.19 -0.91
N THR A 153 -16.69 -5.27 -1.57
CA THR A 153 -15.39 -5.27 -2.25
C THR A 153 -15.38 -4.27 -3.40
N LEU A 154 -16.42 -4.22 -4.22
CA LEU A 154 -16.54 -3.27 -5.31
C LEU A 154 -16.50 -1.82 -4.82
N ARG A 155 -17.23 -1.48 -3.74
CA ARG A 155 -17.16 -0.16 -3.12
C ARG A 155 -15.75 0.20 -2.66
N VAL A 156 -15.09 -0.72 -1.94
CA VAL A 156 -13.71 -0.52 -1.49
C VAL A 156 -12.75 -0.33 -2.67
N ARG A 157 -12.94 -1.07 -3.76
CA ARG A 157 -12.10 -0.93 -4.98
C ARG A 157 -12.38 0.39 -5.69
N ALA A 158 -13.65 0.82 -5.78
CA ALA A 158 -14.02 2.12 -6.35
C ALA A 158 -13.36 3.26 -5.57
N ASP A 159 -13.43 3.25 -4.23
CA ASP A 159 -12.76 4.24 -3.38
C ASP A 159 -11.24 4.28 -3.64
N ARG A 160 -10.60 3.12 -3.80
CA ARG A 160 -9.16 3.06 -4.07
C ARG A 160 -8.80 3.60 -5.45
N ARG A 161 -9.63 3.37 -6.48
CA ARG A 161 -9.38 3.92 -7.82
C ARG A 161 -9.31 5.45 -7.82
N THR A 162 -10.02 6.12 -6.89
CA THR A 162 -9.93 7.59 -6.77
C THR A 162 -8.53 8.08 -6.41
N LEU A 163 -7.69 7.23 -5.79
CA LEU A 163 -6.30 7.57 -5.48
C LEU A 163 -5.44 7.82 -6.73
N LEU A 164 -5.85 7.27 -7.89
CA LEU A 164 -5.14 7.46 -9.16
C LEU A 164 -5.35 8.86 -9.77
N THR A 165 -6.45 9.53 -9.41
CA THR A 165 -6.91 10.76 -10.11
C THR A 165 -7.16 11.95 -9.20
N ARG A 166 -6.92 11.84 -7.89
CA ARG A 166 -7.07 12.98 -6.97
C ARG A 166 -6.00 14.05 -7.23
N ASP A 167 -6.22 15.29 -6.84
CA ASP A 167 -5.32 16.43 -7.09
C ASP A 167 -3.92 16.23 -6.49
N ASP A 168 -3.84 15.55 -5.34
CA ASP A 168 -2.61 15.19 -4.64
C ASP A 168 -2.21 13.71 -4.87
N ALA A 169 -2.54 13.17 -6.04
CA ALA A 169 -2.31 11.76 -6.36
C ALA A 169 -0.84 11.37 -6.21
N SER A 170 -0.62 10.24 -5.56
CA SER A 170 0.67 9.59 -5.46
C SER A 170 1.20 9.20 -6.84
N ARG A 171 2.50 9.00 -6.96
CA ARG A 171 3.08 8.35 -8.14
C ARG A 171 2.90 6.84 -8.04
N PHE A 172 2.47 6.23 -9.12
CA PHE A 172 2.28 4.79 -9.22
C PHE A 172 3.21 4.22 -10.27
N ALA A 173 3.96 3.19 -9.90
CA ALA A 173 4.78 2.41 -10.82
C ALA A 173 4.40 0.93 -10.72
N PHE A 174 3.86 0.38 -11.80
CA PHE A 174 3.46 -1.01 -11.90
C PHE A 174 4.38 -1.74 -12.87
N VAL A 175 4.94 -2.85 -12.40
CA VAL A 175 5.62 -3.83 -13.25
C VAL A 175 4.82 -5.13 -13.19
N LEU A 176 4.20 -5.50 -14.30
CA LEU A 176 3.35 -6.68 -14.39
C LEU A 176 3.99 -7.74 -15.29
N SER A 177 3.95 -8.99 -14.85
CA SER A 177 4.26 -10.11 -15.74
C SER A 177 3.16 -10.28 -16.79
N GLU A 178 3.51 -10.69 -17.99
CA GLU A 178 2.55 -11.10 -19.02
C GLU A 178 1.57 -12.15 -18.47
N SER A 179 1.97 -13.00 -17.53
CA SER A 179 1.09 -13.97 -16.86
C SER A 179 -0.16 -13.32 -16.27
N ALA A 180 -0.02 -12.17 -15.61
CA ALA A 180 -1.15 -11.44 -15.01
C ALA A 180 -2.19 -10.98 -16.05
N LEU A 181 -1.76 -10.75 -17.29
CA LEU A 181 -2.60 -10.26 -18.39
C LEU A 181 -3.16 -11.39 -19.25
N ARG A 182 -2.53 -12.58 -19.21
CA ARG A 182 -2.98 -13.76 -19.97
C ARG A 182 -3.85 -14.71 -19.15
N ARG A 183 -3.81 -14.60 -17.80
CA ARG A 183 -4.69 -15.39 -16.94
C ARG A 183 -6.11 -14.83 -17.02
N GLN A 184 -7.00 -15.61 -17.59
CA GLN A 184 -8.37 -15.19 -17.86
C GLN A 184 -9.27 -15.36 -16.63
N PHE A 185 -9.93 -14.26 -16.27
CA PHE A 185 -11.07 -14.25 -15.36
C PHE A 185 -12.29 -13.72 -16.12
N GLY A 186 -13.42 -14.43 -16.05
CA GLY A 186 -14.68 -14.02 -16.70
C GLY A 186 -14.71 -14.18 -18.23
N GLY A 187 -13.68 -14.80 -18.81
CA GLY A 187 -13.61 -15.03 -20.23
C GLY A 187 -13.12 -13.84 -21.06
N PRO A 188 -13.09 -13.99 -22.42
CA PRO A 188 -12.45 -13.03 -23.32
C PRO A 188 -13.02 -11.61 -23.24
N ALA A 189 -14.34 -11.46 -23.12
CA ALA A 189 -14.98 -10.14 -23.07
C ALA A 189 -14.53 -9.34 -21.85
N VAL A 190 -14.57 -9.96 -20.65
CA VAL A 190 -14.13 -9.32 -19.40
C VAL A 190 -12.65 -8.97 -19.47
N MET A 191 -11.82 -9.83 -20.07
CA MET A 191 -10.39 -9.56 -20.24
C MET A 191 -10.13 -8.41 -21.20
N ALA A 192 -10.87 -8.33 -22.32
CA ALA A 192 -10.77 -7.21 -23.27
C ALA A 192 -11.04 -5.87 -22.56
N ASP A 193 -12.15 -5.78 -21.82
CA ASP A 193 -12.53 -4.57 -21.09
C ASP A 193 -11.52 -4.22 -19.98
N GLN A 194 -11.02 -5.23 -19.29
CA GLN A 194 -9.99 -5.04 -18.26
C GLN A 194 -8.67 -4.51 -18.83
N LEU A 195 -8.22 -5.05 -19.97
CA LEU A 195 -6.99 -4.59 -20.60
C LEU A 195 -7.15 -3.21 -21.24
N GLN A 196 -8.31 -2.90 -21.79
CA GLN A 196 -8.62 -1.56 -22.28
C GLN A 196 -8.57 -0.54 -21.14
N HIS A 197 -9.11 -0.87 -19.98
CA HIS A 197 -9.00 -0.05 -18.79
C HIS A 197 -7.53 0.17 -18.35
N LEU A 198 -6.66 -0.84 -18.46
CA LEU A 198 -5.22 -0.66 -18.21
C LEU A 198 -4.56 0.32 -19.16
N VAL A 199 -4.97 0.33 -20.44
CA VAL A 199 -4.49 1.32 -21.43
C VAL A 199 -4.87 2.73 -21.00
N GLU A 200 -6.11 2.94 -20.55
CA GLU A 200 -6.59 4.24 -20.07
C GLU A 200 -5.84 4.71 -18.82
N VAL A 201 -5.68 3.85 -17.83
CA VAL A 201 -4.92 4.16 -16.60
C VAL A 201 -3.45 4.47 -16.90
N ALA A 202 -2.84 3.79 -17.86
CA ALA A 202 -1.47 4.03 -18.30
C ALA A 202 -1.28 5.39 -19.02
N MET A 203 -2.36 6.11 -19.32
CA MET A 203 -2.32 7.48 -19.85
C MET A 203 -2.25 8.55 -18.74
N LEU A 204 -2.52 8.20 -17.50
CA LEU A 204 -2.45 9.13 -16.39
C LEU A 204 -1.01 9.59 -16.14
N PRO A 205 -0.78 10.90 -15.91
CA PRO A 205 0.57 11.46 -15.82
C PRO A 205 1.38 10.96 -14.61
N ASN A 206 0.71 10.47 -13.58
CA ASN A 206 1.31 9.94 -12.36
C ASN A 206 1.40 8.40 -12.35
N VAL A 207 1.05 7.73 -13.45
CA VAL A 207 1.07 6.27 -13.57
C VAL A 207 2.11 5.81 -14.58
N THR A 208 2.98 4.92 -14.18
CA THR A 208 3.89 4.17 -15.05
C THR A 208 3.47 2.70 -15.03
N LEU A 209 3.12 2.16 -16.18
CA LEU A 209 2.80 0.73 -16.37
C LEU A 209 3.82 0.10 -17.32
N GLN A 210 4.49 -0.95 -16.86
CA GLN A 210 5.45 -1.71 -17.64
C GLN A 210 5.14 -3.21 -17.57
N ILE A 211 5.34 -3.89 -18.69
CA ILE A 211 5.05 -5.32 -18.84
C ILE A 211 6.36 -6.07 -19.03
N ILE A 212 6.53 -7.17 -18.31
CA ILE A 212 7.58 -8.15 -18.55
C ILE A 212 6.98 -9.27 -19.39
N PRO A 213 7.31 -9.33 -20.70
CA PRO A 213 6.79 -10.38 -21.58
C PRO A 213 7.44 -11.74 -21.25
N PHE A 214 6.77 -12.83 -21.58
CA PHE A 214 7.31 -14.19 -21.45
C PHE A 214 8.62 -14.39 -22.22
N ALA A 215 8.78 -13.64 -23.31
CA ALA A 215 10.00 -13.68 -24.12
C ALA A 215 11.21 -12.97 -23.47
N SER A 216 11.04 -12.31 -22.33
CA SER A 216 12.15 -11.67 -21.60
C SER A 216 13.14 -12.73 -21.11
N GLN A 217 14.40 -12.65 -21.58
CA GLN A 217 15.46 -13.61 -21.20
C GLN A 217 16.14 -13.28 -19.88
N SER A 218 15.90 -12.07 -19.36
CA SER A 218 16.56 -11.56 -18.16
C SER A 218 15.63 -11.49 -16.97
N TYR A 219 14.53 -12.26 -16.97
CA TYR A 219 13.56 -12.28 -15.89
C TYR A 219 14.18 -12.85 -14.61
N GLU A 220 14.27 -12.01 -13.58
CA GLU A 220 14.72 -12.47 -12.27
C GLU A 220 13.61 -13.28 -11.60
N TYR A 221 13.94 -14.41 -11.00
CA TYR A 221 12.98 -15.26 -10.31
C TYR A 221 12.29 -14.49 -9.17
N LEU A 222 10.97 -14.38 -9.24
CA LEU A 222 10.12 -13.81 -8.21
C LEU A 222 9.27 -14.91 -7.57
N SER A 223 9.47 -15.12 -6.29
CA SER A 223 8.66 -16.05 -5.50
C SER A 223 7.34 -15.44 -4.99
N THR A 224 7.21 -14.11 -5.05
CA THR A 224 6.05 -13.41 -4.50
C THR A 224 5.84 -12.03 -5.12
N THR A 225 4.60 -11.60 -5.14
CA THR A 225 4.20 -10.22 -5.43
C THR A 225 4.55 -9.31 -4.25
N PHE A 226 5.01 -8.10 -4.52
CA PHE A 226 5.26 -7.12 -3.46
C PHE A 226 4.82 -5.71 -3.85
N THR A 227 4.62 -4.88 -2.83
CA THR A 227 4.39 -3.44 -2.98
C THR A 227 5.39 -2.70 -2.10
N LEU A 228 6.09 -1.73 -2.66
CA LEU A 228 6.95 -0.81 -1.95
C LEU A 228 6.23 0.53 -1.84
N PHE A 229 6.00 0.99 -0.62
CA PHE A 229 5.46 2.30 -0.30
C PHE A 229 6.58 3.23 0.08
N ARG A 230 6.70 4.36 -0.64
CA ARG A 230 7.61 5.45 -0.32
C ARG A 230 6.85 6.64 0.22
N PHE A 231 7.46 7.31 1.17
CA PHE A 231 6.86 8.48 1.80
C PHE A 231 7.76 9.69 1.56
N GLY A 232 7.18 10.80 1.15
CA GLY A 232 7.93 12.03 0.83
C GLY A 232 8.54 12.75 2.05
N HIS A 233 8.51 12.12 3.22
CA HIS A 233 9.05 12.67 4.47
C HIS A 233 10.32 11.91 4.85
N GLU A 234 11.44 12.62 5.08
CA GLU A 234 12.74 12.02 5.40
C GLU A 234 12.72 11.11 6.64
N MET A 235 11.77 11.32 7.55
CA MET A 235 11.63 10.56 8.78
C MET A 235 10.74 9.32 8.68
N ALA A 236 10.09 9.10 7.56
CA ALA A 236 9.27 7.91 7.34
C ALA A 236 10.07 6.87 6.57
N ASN A 237 10.31 5.72 7.20
CA ASN A 237 10.91 4.59 6.49
C ASN A 237 9.97 4.08 5.40
N ASP A 238 10.50 3.79 4.24
CA ASP A 238 9.82 3.03 3.21
C ASP A 238 9.36 1.68 3.75
N ILE A 239 8.27 1.15 3.20
CA ILE A 239 7.66 -0.09 3.68
C ILE A 239 7.46 -1.03 2.50
N VAL A 240 7.93 -2.25 2.63
CA VAL A 240 7.59 -3.34 1.73
C VAL A 240 6.41 -4.12 2.30
N TYR A 241 5.40 -4.30 1.49
CA TYR A 241 4.26 -5.16 1.76
C TYR A 241 4.37 -6.43 0.93
N LEU A 242 4.26 -7.57 1.63
CA LEU A 242 4.18 -8.90 1.02
C LEU A 242 2.84 -9.51 1.37
N GLU A 243 2.07 -9.89 0.35
CA GLU A 243 0.80 -10.56 0.53
C GLU A 243 1.02 -12.08 0.59
N MET A 244 0.44 -12.71 1.59
CA MET A 244 0.43 -14.16 1.77
C MET A 244 -1.01 -14.67 1.68
N TYR A 245 -1.21 -15.98 1.57
CA TYR A 245 -2.54 -16.56 1.40
C TYR A 245 -3.56 -16.15 2.48
N SER A 246 -3.14 -16.07 3.74
CA SER A 246 -4.03 -15.76 4.88
C SER A 246 -3.54 -14.62 5.77
N ASP A 247 -2.44 -13.94 5.38
CA ASP A 247 -1.81 -12.89 6.18
C ASP A 247 -1.00 -11.95 5.27
N ALA A 248 -0.29 -11.01 5.87
CA ALA A 248 0.66 -10.14 5.15
C ALA A 248 1.85 -9.76 6.04
N ALA A 249 3.01 -9.58 5.42
CA ALA A 249 4.19 -9.03 6.07
C ALA A 249 4.40 -7.57 5.67
N TYR A 250 4.77 -6.76 6.65
CA TYR A 250 5.17 -5.37 6.48
C TYR A 250 6.62 -5.23 6.94
N LEU A 251 7.52 -4.97 6.00
CA LEU A 251 8.95 -4.90 6.24
C LEU A 251 9.40 -3.45 6.17
N ASP A 252 9.84 -2.89 7.29
CA ASP A 252 10.39 -1.54 7.39
C ASP A 252 11.77 -1.53 8.02
N LYS A 253 12.20 -2.66 8.57
CA LYS A 253 13.48 -2.86 9.24
C LYS A 253 13.99 -4.30 9.03
N PRO A 254 15.29 -4.50 8.94
CA PRO A 254 16.31 -3.43 8.82
C PRO A 254 16.25 -2.73 7.44
N PRO A 255 16.78 -1.50 7.30
CA PRO A 255 16.72 -0.72 6.05
C PRO A 255 17.27 -1.45 4.82
N GLU A 256 18.23 -2.36 5.01
CA GLU A 256 18.83 -3.17 3.94
C GLU A 256 17.81 -4.08 3.26
N VAL A 257 16.79 -4.55 3.99
CA VAL A 257 15.71 -5.38 3.42
C VAL A 257 14.89 -4.52 2.45
N VAL A 258 14.48 -3.33 2.87
CA VAL A 258 13.71 -2.40 2.03
C VAL A 258 14.52 -2.00 0.79
N ARG A 259 15.80 -1.70 0.96
CA ARG A 259 16.71 -1.37 -0.15
C ARG A 259 16.78 -2.50 -1.17
N ARG A 260 16.91 -3.76 -0.75
CA ARG A 260 16.94 -4.93 -1.67
C ARG A 260 15.66 -5.02 -2.53
N TYR A 261 14.48 -4.75 -1.96
CA TYR A 261 13.24 -4.73 -2.75
C TYR A 261 13.18 -3.53 -3.71
N SER A 262 13.73 -2.38 -3.33
CA SER A 262 13.85 -1.22 -4.22
C SER A 262 14.79 -1.50 -5.39
N GLU A 263 15.92 -2.14 -5.13
CA GLU A 263 16.87 -2.56 -6.16
C GLU A 263 16.27 -3.64 -7.08
N LEU A 264 15.53 -4.60 -6.50
CA LEU A 264 14.81 -5.62 -7.28
C LEU A 264 13.79 -4.98 -8.20
N PHE A 265 12.99 -4.02 -7.70
CA PHE A 265 12.02 -3.30 -8.51
C PHE A 265 12.70 -2.59 -9.70
N ALA A 266 13.80 -1.89 -9.45
CA ALA A 266 14.56 -1.19 -10.50
C ALA A 266 15.11 -2.17 -11.57
N ARG A 267 15.61 -3.34 -11.17
CA ARG A 267 16.05 -4.38 -12.11
C ARG A 267 14.88 -4.91 -12.95
N LEU A 268 13.72 -5.14 -12.34
CA LEU A 268 12.53 -5.60 -13.07
C LEU A 268 12.01 -4.55 -14.06
N GLN A 269 12.07 -3.26 -13.69
CA GLN A 269 11.78 -2.17 -14.63
C GLN A 269 12.76 -2.15 -15.81
N GLY A 270 14.03 -2.44 -15.56
CA GLY A 270 15.06 -2.47 -16.60
C GLY A 270 14.91 -3.61 -17.62
N VAL A 271 14.22 -4.71 -17.26
CA VAL A 271 13.94 -5.85 -18.17
C VAL A 271 12.53 -5.83 -18.74
N ALA A 272 11.66 -4.97 -18.22
CA ALA A 272 10.32 -4.75 -18.74
C ALA A 272 10.37 -3.92 -20.03
N LEU A 273 9.31 -4.01 -20.83
CA LEU A 273 9.07 -3.09 -21.95
C LEU A 273 8.98 -1.65 -21.42
N GLY A 274 9.42 -0.68 -22.22
CA GLY A 274 9.20 0.72 -21.91
C GLY A 274 7.71 1.08 -21.74
N PRO A 275 7.35 2.18 -21.07
CA PRO A 275 5.94 2.51 -20.80
C PRO A 275 5.08 2.62 -22.07
N VAL A 276 5.61 3.19 -23.16
CA VAL A 276 4.91 3.33 -24.43
C VAL A 276 4.72 1.95 -25.10
N GLU A 277 5.76 1.13 -25.12
CA GLU A 277 5.73 -0.22 -25.67
C GLU A 277 4.79 -1.11 -24.86
N SER A 278 4.83 -1.01 -23.53
CA SER A 278 3.92 -1.74 -22.65
C SER A 278 2.45 -1.40 -22.92
N ARG A 279 2.14 -0.12 -23.09
CA ARG A 279 0.79 0.33 -23.41
C ARG A 279 0.33 -0.24 -24.78
N HIS A 280 1.21 -0.22 -25.78
CA HIS A 280 0.90 -0.81 -27.09
C HIS A 280 0.68 -2.33 -26.98
N TRP A 281 1.54 -3.02 -26.24
CA TRP A 281 1.41 -4.44 -25.97
C TRP A 281 0.06 -4.78 -25.31
N VAL A 282 -0.34 -4.01 -24.29
CA VAL A 282 -1.64 -4.20 -23.60
C VAL A 282 -2.81 -3.93 -24.54
N ALA A 283 -2.74 -2.89 -25.37
CA ALA A 283 -3.78 -2.59 -26.36
C ALA A 283 -3.95 -3.73 -27.37
N THR A 284 -2.85 -4.26 -27.93
CA THR A 284 -2.88 -5.41 -28.82
C THR A 284 -3.50 -6.64 -28.14
N ALA A 285 -3.14 -6.93 -26.91
CA ALA A 285 -3.73 -8.03 -26.15
C ALA A 285 -5.23 -7.83 -25.88
N ALA A 286 -5.68 -6.59 -25.66
CA ALA A 286 -7.11 -6.27 -25.52
C ALA A 286 -7.88 -6.56 -26.84
N GLU A 287 -7.32 -6.17 -27.98
CA GLU A 287 -7.90 -6.45 -29.31
C GLU A 287 -7.98 -7.95 -29.59
N GLU A 288 -6.94 -8.73 -29.24
CA GLU A 288 -6.95 -10.20 -29.36
C GLU A 288 -8.12 -10.81 -28.57
N TYR A 289 -8.32 -10.39 -27.33
CA TYR A 289 -9.44 -10.87 -26.52
C TYR A 289 -10.80 -10.42 -27.07
N ALA A 290 -10.93 -9.19 -27.56
CA ALA A 290 -12.16 -8.69 -28.16
C ALA A 290 -12.54 -9.51 -29.41
N ALA A 291 -11.56 -9.85 -30.26
CA ALA A 291 -11.77 -10.69 -31.42
C ALA A 291 -12.30 -12.09 -31.05
N VAL A 292 -11.70 -12.73 -30.04
CA VAL A 292 -12.15 -14.04 -29.55
C VAL A 292 -13.56 -13.95 -28.95
N ALA A 293 -13.87 -12.88 -28.20
CA ALA A 293 -15.21 -12.67 -27.63
C ALA A 293 -16.30 -12.55 -28.71
N THR A 294 -15.96 -11.99 -29.86
CA THR A 294 -16.89 -11.80 -30.98
C THR A 294 -17.11 -13.10 -31.77
N THR A 295 -16.08 -13.94 -31.90
CA THR A 295 -16.15 -15.20 -32.66
C THR A 295 -16.72 -16.36 -31.87
N GLY A 296 -16.76 -16.29 -30.56
CA GLY A 296 -17.29 -17.33 -29.66
C GLY A 296 -18.81 -17.23 -29.39
N ARG A 297 -19.50 -16.33 -30.09
CA ARG A 297 -20.97 -16.24 -30.14
C ARG A 297 -21.47 -16.93 -31.38
#